data_2d50e5665f84f19b7f926c48a0f9de02
#
_entry.id   2d50e5665f84f19b7f926c48a0f9de02
#
_cell.length_a   1.000
_cell.length_b   1.000
_cell.length_c   1.000
_cell.angle_alpha   90.00
_cell.angle_beta   90.00
_cell.angle_gamma   90.00
#
_symmetry.space_group_name_H-M   'P 1'
#
loop_
_entity.id
_entity.type
_entity.pdbx_description
1 polymer ?
#
loop_
_entity_poly.entity_id
_entity_poly.type
_entity_poly.pdbx_seq_one_letter_code
_entity_poly.pdbx_strand_id
1 'polypeptide(L)'
;MISRTDLLMISTRLKEAELQYIKARQNYTLALQKLNILMGSEPNSPVDSLYTIDTASAPIQILSLENVLQRRADYESTEVNIMKSEAQRKAALSQFNPQLNMYFSGGWATATPNLGYDVSFNPIVGINLNIPIFRWGARFKTNRQQKAYISMQKLQQSYVTDNINEELSAALTKLTETEYQVKTATETMNLANENLDLVSFSYNEGKANMVDVLSAQLSWTQAHTNLINAYLAEKMAIAEYRKVISE
;
A
#
# COMPACT_ATOMS: atom_id res chain seq x y z
N MET A 1 58.71 -4.67 9.85
CA MET A 1 58.67 -3.26 10.38
C MET A 1 57.43 -2.64 9.80
N ILE A 2 56.46 -2.24 10.60
CA ILE A 2 55.26 -1.51 10.12
C ILE A 2 55.71 -0.09 9.70
N SER A 3 55.39 0.30 8.46
CA SER A 3 55.70 1.63 7.96
C SER A 3 54.84 2.69 8.67
N ARG A 4 55.39 3.93 8.84
CA ARG A 4 54.64 5.06 9.34
C ARG A 4 53.43 5.39 8.43
N THR A 5 53.55 5.14 7.13
CA THR A 5 52.45 5.26 6.14
C THR A 5 51.34 4.26 6.41
N ASP A 6 51.64 3.01 6.74
CA ASP A 6 50.65 1.99 7.05
C ASP A 6 49.84 2.37 8.31
N LEU A 7 50.55 2.91 9.33
CA LEU A 7 49.90 3.35 10.57
C LEU A 7 48.93 4.52 10.31
N LEU A 8 49.34 5.50 9.50
CA LEU A 8 48.46 6.62 9.16
C LEU A 8 47.26 6.14 8.35
N MET A 9 47.44 5.20 7.43
CA MET A 9 46.36 4.64 6.61
C MET A 9 45.34 3.88 7.48
N ILE A 10 45.81 3.04 8.39
CA ILE A 10 44.93 2.33 9.35
C ILE A 10 44.18 3.32 10.23
N SER A 11 44.90 4.36 10.75
CA SER A 11 44.24 5.38 11.57
C SER A 11 43.15 6.16 10.84
N THR A 12 43.36 6.46 9.56
CA THR A 12 42.34 7.11 8.73
C THR A 12 41.12 6.21 8.53
N ARG A 13 41.33 4.92 8.22
CA ARG A 13 40.26 3.93 8.09
C ARG A 13 39.47 3.74 9.38
N LEU A 14 40.17 3.75 10.52
CA LEU A 14 39.50 3.69 11.82
C LEU A 14 38.54 4.88 12.01
N LYS A 15 39.00 6.10 11.68
CA LYS A 15 38.15 7.30 11.80
C LYS A 15 36.97 7.29 10.84
N GLU A 16 37.16 6.78 9.63
CA GLU A 16 36.06 6.56 8.68
C GLU A 16 35.03 5.57 9.21
N ALA A 17 35.49 4.44 9.79
CA ALA A 17 34.62 3.43 10.39
C ALA A 17 33.86 3.96 11.61
N GLU A 18 34.53 4.73 12.51
CA GLU A 18 33.86 5.41 13.64
C GLU A 18 32.76 6.35 13.16
N LEU A 19 33.00 7.14 12.12
CA LEU A 19 31.99 8.03 11.54
C LEU A 19 30.78 7.27 10.97
N GLN A 20 31.06 6.16 10.26
CA GLN A 20 29.98 5.32 9.72
C GLN A 20 29.17 4.65 10.85
N TYR A 21 29.83 4.19 11.91
CA TYR A 21 29.15 3.65 13.08
C TYR A 21 28.23 4.67 13.74
N ILE A 22 28.69 5.92 13.94
CA ILE A 22 27.86 6.99 14.53
C ILE A 22 26.61 7.25 13.65
N LYS A 23 26.80 7.34 12.32
CA LYS A 23 25.68 7.52 11.38
C LYS A 23 24.69 6.34 11.44
N ALA A 24 25.18 5.11 11.42
CA ALA A 24 24.35 3.92 11.51
C ALA A 24 23.56 3.89 12.82
N ARG A 25 24.19 4.24 13.94
CA ARG A 25 23.54 4.32 15.25
C ARG A 25 22.44 5.39 15.29
N GLN A 26 22.69 6.56 14.69
CA GLN A 26 21.65 7.60 14.57
C GLN A 26 20.45 7.13 13.73
N ASN A 27 20.72 6.51 12.57
CA ASN A 27 19.67 5.97 11.72
C ASN A 27 18.85 4.89 12.44
N TYR A 28 19.50 4.01 13.21
CA TYR A 28 18.84 3.01 14.03
C TYR A 28 17.90 3.66 15.07
N THR A 29 18.41 4.68 15.79
CA THR A 29 17.59 5.39 16.79
C THR A 29 16.37 6.06 16.14
N LEU A 30 16.55 6.73 15.00
CA LEU A 30 15.43 7.36 14.26
C LEU A 30 14.44 6.31 13.73
N ALA A 31 14.92 5.16 13.27
CA ALA A 31 14.06 4.07 12.81
C ALA A 31 13.23 3.48 13.97
N LEU A 32 13.83 3.31 15.16
CA LEU A 32 13.09 2.88 16.37
C LEU A 32 12.04 3.90 16.80
N GLN A 33 12.37 5.19 16.79
CA GLN A 33 11.40 6.25 17.11
C GLN A 33 10.22 6.23 16.14
N LYS A 34 10.49 6.06 14.83
CA LYS A 34 9.45 5.94 13.82
C LYS A 34 8.58 4.70 14.02
N LEU A 35 9.19 3.57 14.38
CA LEU A 35 8.47 2.34 14.69
C LEU A 35 7.55 2.54 15.91
N ASN A 36 8.06 3.13 17.00
CA ASN A 36 7.27 3.43 18.20
C ASN A 36 6.07 4.31 17.88
N ILE A 37 6.27 5.37 17.08
CA ILE A 37 5.17 6.26 16.64
C ILE A 37 4.11 5.46 15.84
N LEU A 38 4.54 4.58 14.92
CA LEU A 38 3.62 3.73 14.16
C LEU A 38 2.83 2.74 15.03
N MET A 39 3.43 2.29 16.14
CA MET A 39 2.77 1.44 17.15
C MET A 39 1.89 2.25 18.13
N GLY A 40 1.86 3.58 18.03
CA GLY A 40 1.13 4.44 18.97
C GLY A 40 1.81 4.58 20.34
N SER A 41 3.09 4.23 20.46
CA SER A 41 3.90 4.33 21.68
C SER A 41 4.70 5.64 21.70
N GLU A 42 5.22 6.02 22.88
CA GLU A 42 6.13 7.16 22.98
C GLU A 42 7.41 6.92 22.13
N PRO A 43 7.96 7.95 21.46
CA PRO A 43 9.07 7.78 20.51
C PRO A 43 10.31 7.08 21.11
N ASN A 44 10.57 7.26 22.41
CA ASN A 44 11.72 6.71 23.10
C ASN A 44 11.40 5.49 23.96
N SER A 45 10.24 4.85 23.79
CA SER A 45 9.90 3.62 24.49
C SER A 45 10.90 2.52 24.16
N PRO A 46 11.32 1.71 25.14
CA PRO A 46 12.20 0.59 24.88
C PRO A 46 11.48 -0.46 24.01
N VAL A 47 12.16 -0.97 23.00
CA VAL A 47 11.68 -2.10 22.19
C VAL A 47 12.40 -3.35 22.69
N ASP A 48 11.65 -4.27 23.30
CA ASP A 48 12.22 -5.40 24.05
C ASP A 48 12.94 -6.43 23.17
N SER A 49 12.52 -6.62 21.92
CA SER A 49 13.24 -7.47 20.97
C SER A 49 12.93 -7.08 19.53
N LEU A 50 13.97 -6.90 18.73
CA LEU A 50 13.88 -6.95 17.29
C LEU A 50 14.24 -8.38 16.87
N TYR A 51 13.33 -9.06 16.21
CA TYR A 51 13.64 -10.35 15.61
C TYR A 51 14.77 -10.18 14.60
N THR A 52 15.73 -11.11 14.65
CA THR A 52 16.70 -11.23 13.54
C THR A 52 15.94 -11.50 12.25
N ILE A 53 16.44 -10.95 11.14
CA ILE A 53 15.85 -11.23 9.82
C ILE A 53 15.91 -12.76 9.64
N ASP A 54 14.71 -13.38 9.61
CA ASP A 54 14.62 -14.80 9.28
C ASP A 54 15.03 -14.96 7.81
N THR A 55 16.13 -15.67 7.59
CA THR A 55 16.63 -15.95 6.23
C THR A 55 15.84 -17.06 5.55
N ALA A 56 15.01 -17.82 6.29
CA ALA A 56 14.11 -18.79 5.71
C ALA A 56 12.93 -18.10 5.03
N SER A 57 12.84 -18.16 3.74
CA SER A 57 11.67 -17.73 2.98
C SER A 57 10.67 -18.88 2.91
N ALA A 58 9.50 -18.70 3.54
CA ALA A 58 8.39 -19.63 3.33
C ALA A 58 7.96 -19.59 1.85
N PRO A 59 7.56 -20.72 1.26
CA PRO A 59 7.13 -20.76 -0.13
C PRO A 59 5.93 -19.81 -0.32
N ILE A 60 6.06 -18.89 -1.26
CA ILE A 60 5.02 -17.92 -1.58
C ILE A 60 4.07 -18.56 -2.58
N GLN A 61 2.80 -18.60 -2.25
CA GLN A 61 1.77 -19.05 -3.20
C GLN A 61 1.49 -17.93 -4.20
N ILE A 62 1.82 -18.16 -5.46
CA ILE A 62 1.50 -17.23 -6.55
C ILE A 62 0.03 -17.40 -6.92
N LEU A 63 -0.75 -16.32 -6.77
CA LEU A 63 -2.17 -16.29 -7.11
C LEU A 63 -2.38 -15.77 -8.54
N SER A 64 -3.41 -16.31 -9.22
CA SER A 64 -3.87 -15.76 -10.49
C SER A 64 -4.58 -14.41 -10.29
N LEU A 65 -4.60 -13.56 -11.33
CA LEU A 65 -5.28 -12.26 -11.30
C LEU A 65 -6.74 -12.40 -10.82
N GLU A 66 -7.46 -13.41 -11.30
CA GLU A 66 -8.86 -13.64 -10.95
C GLU A 66 -9.05 -13.85 -9.44
N ASN A 67 -8.18 -14.64 -8.81
CA ASN A 67 -8.23 -14.87 -7.36
C ASN A 67 -7.86 -13.60 -6.58
N VAL A 68 -6.95 -12.78 -7.10
CA VAL A 68 -6.58 -11.49 -6.49
C VAL A 68 -7.76 -10.51 -6.56
N LEU A 69 -8.43 -10.38 -7.71
CA LEU A 69 -9.59 -9.51 -7.88
C LEU A 69 -10.71 -9.84 -6.88
N GLN A 70 -10.96 -11.14 -6.63
CA GLN A 70 -11.99 -11.56 -5.67
C GLN A 70 -11.69 -11.20 -4.21
N ARG A 71 -10.43 -10.96 -3.87
CA ARG A 71 -9.99 -10.58 -2.51
C ARG A 71 -9.86 -9.07 -2.32
N ARG A 72 -9.80 -8.33 -3.40
CA ARG A 72 -9.51 -6.88 -3.39
C ARG A 72 -10.79 -6.07 -3.13
N ALA A 73 -10.82 -5.34 -2.02
CA ALA A 73 -11.94 -4.47 -1.65
C ALA A 73 -12.16 -3.29 -2.62
N ASP A 74 -11.10 -2.81 -3.27
CA ASP A 74 -11.21 -1.75 -4.28
C ASP A 74 -11.92 -2.26 -5.55
N TYR A 75 -11.67 -3.51 -5.98
CA TYR A 75 -12.42 -4.13 -7.07
C TYR A 75 -13.89 -4.36 -6.68
N GLU A 76 -14.16 -4.93 -5.50
CA GLU A 76 -15.52 -5.10 -4.98
C GLU A 76 -16.28 -3.76 -4.93
N SER A 77 -15.63 -2.69 -4.52
CA SER A 77 -16.19 -1.34 -4.52
C SER A 77 -16.65 -0.90 -5.91
N THR A 78 -15.95 -1.27 -6.99
CA THR A 78 -16.37 -0.95 -8.36
C THR A 78 -17.63 -1.70 -8.76
N GLU A 79 -17.76 -2.97 -8.36
CA GLU A 79 -18.99 -3.77 -8.62
C GLU A 79 -20.19 -3.15 -7.90
N VAL A 80 -20.03 -2.77 -6.64
CA VAL A 80 -21.07 -2.08 -5.87
C VAL A 80 -21.44 -0.75 -6.51
N ASN A 81 -20.49 0.00 -7.06
CA ASN A 81 -20.74 1.28 -7.75
C ASN A 81 -21.53 1.08 -9.06
N ILE A 82 -21.30 0.00 -9.79
CA ILE A 82 -22.09 -0.37 -10.97
C ILE A 82 -23.53 -0.69 -10.53
N MET A 83 -23.72 -1.54 -9.53
CA MET A 83 -25.06 -1.89 -8.99
C MET A 83 -25.79 -0.64 -8.48
N LYS A 84 -25.08 0.27 -7.78
CA LYS A 84 -25.61 1.56 -7.35
C LYS A 84 -26.09 2.41 -8.53
N SER A 85 -25.30 2.49 -9.60
CA SER A 85 -25.66 3.27 -10.80
C SER A 85 -26.87 2.66 -11.53
N GLU A 86 -27.02 1.35 -11.54
CA GLU A 86 -28.21 0.67 -12.07
C GLU A 86 -29.47 0.96 -11.21
N ALA A 87 -29.33 0.95 -9.90
CA ALA A 87 -30.40 1.32 -8.97
C ALA A 87 -30.78 2.81 -9.14
N GLN A 88 -29.80 3.69 -9.28
CA GLN A 88 -30.02 5.12 -9.56
C GLN A 88 -30.75 5.34 -10.87
N ARG A 89 -30.43 4.55 -11.92
CA ARG A 89 -31.17 4.59 -13.18
C ARG A 89 -32.64 4.23 -12.96
N LYS A 90 -32.93 3.15 -12.21
CA LYS A 90 -34.30 2.76 -11.89
C LYS A 90 -35.02 3.86 -11.11
N ALA A 91 -34.37 4.44 -10.10
CA ALA A 91 -34.89 5.56 -9.32
C ALA A 91 -35.13 6.81 -10.16
N ALA A 92 -34.20 7.17 -11.06
CA ALA A 92 -34.38 8.32 -11.96
C ALA A 92 -35.52 8.13 -12.96
N LEU A 93 -35.80 6.90 -13.35
CA LEU A 93 -36.91 6.58 -14.26
C LEU A 93 -38.26 6.49 -13.53
N SER A 94 -38.27 6.27 -12.22
CA SER A 94 -39.51 6.17 -11.43
C SER A 94 -40.34 7.44 -11.42
N GLN A 95 -39.71 8.62 -11.56
CA GLN A 95 -40.40 9.92 -11.69
C GLN A 95 -41.33 10.02 -12.91
N PHE A 96 -41.19 9.12 -13.86
CA PHE A 96 -42.06 9.03 -15.06
C PHE A 96 -43.19 8.01 -14.92
N ASN A 97 -43.24 7.32 -13.77
CA ASN A 97 -44.31 6.39 -13.43
C ASN A 97 -45.40 7.09 -12.63
N PRO A 98 -46.62 6.54 -12.53
CA PRO A 98 -47.65 7.05 -11.63
C PRO A 98 -47.12 7.10 -10.17
N GLN A 99 -47.36 8.23 -9.52
CA GLN A 99 -46.95 8.46 -8.13
C GLN A 99 -48.18 8.64 -7.28
N LEU A 100 -48.36 7.79 -6.30
CA LEU A 100 -49.40 7.88 -5.29
C LEU A 100 -48.79 8.41 -3.99
N ASN A 101 -49.23 9.57 -3.54
CA ASN A 101 -48.76 10.18 -2.31
C ASN A 101 -49.95 10.27 -1.34
N MET A 102 -49.74 9.85 -0.10
CA MET A 102 -50.65 10.05 1.00
C MET A 102 -50.04 11.11 1.94
N TYR A 103 -50.78 12.08 2.32
CA TYR A 103 -50.35 13.10 3.27
C TYR A 103 -51.33 13.23 4.43
N PHE A 104 -50.76 13.48 5.58
CA PHE A 104 -51.47 13.78 6.79
C PHE A 104 -50.90 15.10 7.33
N SER A 105 -51.75 16.04 7.60
CA SER A 105 -51.37 17.27 8.29
C SER A 105 -52.41 17.61 9.34
N GLY A 106 -51.98 18.28 10.40
CA GLY A 106 -52.87 18.71 11.45
C GLY A 106 -52.33 20.02 12.05
N GLY A 107 -53.21 20.92 12.34
CA GLY A 107 -52.85 22.21 12.93
C GLY A 107 -54.02 22.87 13.62
N TRP A 108 -53.74 23.79 14.51
CA TRP A 108 -54.74 24.63 15.14
C TRP A 108 -55.00 25.83 14.24
N ALA A 109 -56.19 25.92 13.72
CA ALA A 109 -56.59 27.00 12.85
C ALA A 109 -58.10 27.29 13.00
N THR A 110 -58.54 28.50 12.64
CA THR A 110 -59.95 28.79 12.49
C THR A 110 -60.51 28.07 11.25
N ALA A 111 -61.58 27.32 11.41
CA ALA A 111 -62.21 26.58 10.33
C ALA A 111 -62.69 27.46 9.16
N THR A 112 -63.00 28.69 9.46
CA THR A 112 -63.42 29.73 8.51
C THR A 112 -62.69 31.03 8.79
N PRO A 113 -61.60 31.37 8.03
CA PRO A 113 -60.74 32.54 8.34
C PRO A 113 -61.45 33.88 8.44
N ASN A 114 -62.68 34.02 7.94
CA ASN A 114 -63.43 35.30 7.92
C ASN A 114 -64.74 35.29 8.72
N LEU A 115 -65.07 34.22 9.44
CA LEU A 115 -66.39 34.05 10.08
C LEU A 115 -66.39 33.69 11.59
N GLY A 116 -65.25 33.50 12.22
CA GLY A 116 -65.17 33.19 13.63
C GLY A 116 -63.75 33.16 14.17
N TYR A 117 -63.59 33.47 15.46
CA TYR A 117 -62.28 33.47 16.14
C TYR A 117 -61.98 32.16 16.87
N ASP A 118 -62.85 31.13 16.70
CA ASP A 118 -62.67 29.84 17.39
C ASP A 118 -61.57 28.99 16.71
N VAL A 119 -60.48 28.81 17.41
CA VAL A 119 -59.34 28.00 16.98
C VAL A 119 -59.63 26.55 17.34
N SER A 120 -59.72 25.69 16.35
CA SER A 120 -59.91 24.25 16.51
C SER A 120 -58.81 23.43 15.84
N PHE A 121 -58.59 22.22 16.29
CA PHE A 121 -57.66 21.32 15.65
C PHE A 121 -58.27 20.76 14.37
N ASN A 122 -57.60 21.01 13.24
CA ASN A 122 -58.04 20.59 11.90
C ASN A 122 -57.13 19.50 11.34
N PRO A 123 -57.47 18.22 11.49
CA PRO A 123 -56.75 17.13 10.80
C PRO A 123 -57.17 17.09 9.33
N ILE A 124 -56.18 16.98 8.45
CA ILE A 124 -56.39 16.82 7.01
C ILE A 124 -55.68 15.52 6.58
N VAL A 125 -56.41 14.61 5.96
CA VAL A 125 -55.88 13.42 5.31
C VAL A 125 -56.19 13.53 3.82
N GLY A 126 -55.20 13.35 3.01
CA GLY A 126 -55.40 13.41 1.56
C GLY A 126 -54.56 12.37 0.81
N ILE A 127 -55.06 12.01 -0.34
CA ILE A 127 -54.38 11.13 -1.31
C ILE A 127 -54.24 11.91 -2.59
N ASN A 128 -53.03 11.92 -3.12
CA ASN A 128 -52.74 12.58 -4.41
C ASN A 128 -52.13 11.55 -5.37
N LEU A 129 -52.76 11.33 -6.53
CA LEU A 129 -52.25 10.50 -7.60
C LEU A 129 -51.78 11.41 -8.74
N ASN A 130 -50.47 11.39 -8.99
CA ASN A 130 -49.82 12.13 -10.08
C ASN A 130 -49.40 11.17 -11.20
N ILE A 131 -49.98 11.31 -12.38
CA ILE A 131 -49.68 10.47 -13.56
C ILE A 131 -49.10 11.35 -14.65
N PRO A 132 -47.75 11.36 -14.86
CA PRO A 132 -47.13 12.13 -15.92
C PRO A 132 -47.41 11.48 -17.27
N ILE A 133 -48.31 12.06 -18.10
CA ILE A 133 -48.68 11.50 -19.38
C ILE A 133 -47.64 11.83 -20.47
N PHE A 134 -47.13 13.08 -20.51
CA PHE A 134 -46.17 13.52 -21.50
C PHE A 134 -45.18 14.52 -20.96
N ARG A 135 -43.87 14.28 -21.14
CA ARG A 135 -42.78 15.14 -20.71
C ARG A 135 -41.71 15.33 -21.83
N TRP A 136 -42.15 15.68 -23.02
CA TRP A 136 -41.27 16.10 -24.16
C TRP A 136 -40.03 15.21 -24.33
N GLY A 137 -40.16 13.91 -24.26
CA GLY A 137 -39.05 12.94 -24.39
C GLY A 137 -38.03 12.92 -23.24
N ALA A 138 -38.32 13.58 -22.13
CA ALA A 138 -37.40 13.62 -20.94
C ALA A 138 -37.03 12.22 -20.46
N ARG A 139 -37.96 11.25 -20.46
CA ARG A 139 -37.68 9.86 -20.07
C ARG A 139 -36.56 9.23 -20.90
N PHE A 140 -36.54 9.46 -22.22
CA PHE A 140 -35.50 8.92 -23.10
C PHE A 140 -34.17 9.60 -22.87
N LYS A 141 -34.13 10.92 -22.64
CA LYS A 141 -32.93 11.68 -22.34
C LYS A 141 -32.34 11.24 -20.99
N THR A 142 -33.16 11.13 -19.94
CA THR A 142 -32.75 10.65 -18.64
C THR A 142 -32.22 9.22 -18.70
N ASN A 143 -32.90 8.33 -19.43
CA ASN A 143 -32.44 6.95 -19.58
C ASN A 143 -31.08 6.89 -20.32
N ARG A 144 -30.88 7.69 -21.35
CA ARG A 144 -29.59 7.77 -22.08
C ARG A 144 -28.49 8.30 -21.18
N GLN A 145 -28.78 9.35 -20.40
CA GLN A 145 -27.84 9.90 -19.42
C GLN A 145 -27.40 8.85 -18.39
N GLN A 146 -28.37 8.16 -17.77
CA GLN A 146 -28.09 7.14 -16.76
C GLN A 146 -27.32 5.94 -17.34
N LYS A 147 -27.61 5.54 -18.60
CA LYS A 147 -26.81 4.52 -19.29
C LYS A 147 -25.36 4.97 -19.49
N ALA A 148 -25.12 6.24 -19.81
CA ALA A 148 -23.77 6.78 -19.92
C ALA A 148 -23.01 6.72 -18.57
N TYR A 149 -23.68 7.01 -17.45
CA TYR A 149 -23.09 6.85 -16.11
C TYR A 149 -22.71 5.39 -15.81
N ILE A 150 -23.59 4.42 -16.16
CA ILE A 150 -23.27 3.00 -15.98
C ILE A 150 -22.05 2.61 -16.84
N SER A 151 -21.98 3.08 -18.10
CA SER A 151 -20.83 2.83 -18.97
C SER A 151 -19.55 3.42 -18.38
N MET A 152 -19.60 4.61 -17.78
CA MET A 152 -18.48 5.24 -17.09
C MET A 152 -18.00 4.38 -15.89
N GLN A 153 -18.93 3.83 -15.10
CA GLN A 153 -18.56 2.95 -13.97
C GLN A 153 -17.92 1.64 -14.45
N LYS A 154 -18.38 1.09 -15.59
CA LYS A 154 -17.75 -0.11 -16.16
C LYS A 154 -16.34 0.17 -16.69
N LEU A 155 -16.11 1.34 -17.29
CA LEU A 155 -14.76 1.74 -17.69
C LEU A 155 -13.86 1.97 -16.47
N GLN A 156 -14.41 2.52 -15.38
CA GLN A 156 -13.69 2.65 -14.11
C GLN A 156 -13.32 1.29 -13.52
N GLN A 157 -14.19 0.30 -13.59
CA GLN A 157 -13.88 -1.07 -13.19
C GLN A 157 -12.74 -1.66 -14.03
N SER A 158 -12.78 -1.50 -15.36
CA SER A 158 -11.69 -1.93 -16.25
C SER A 158 -10.36 -1.27 -15.87
N TYR A 159 -10.36 0.03 -15.62
CA TYR A 159 -9.18 0.77 -15.19
C TYR A 159 -8.61 0.24 -13.85
N VAL A 160 -9.47 -0.03 -12.87
CA VAL A 160 -9.04 -0.64 -11.58
C VAL A 160 -8.47 -2.04 -11.80
N THR A 161 -9.08 -2.84 -12.70
CA THR A 161 -8.57 -4.17 -13.06
C THR A 161 -7.18 -4.09 -13.68
N ASP A 162 -6.97 -3.15 -14.60
CA ASP A 162 -5.68 -2.95 -15.26
C ASP A 162 -4.60 -2.52 -14.26
N ASN A 163 -4.93 -1.61 -13.32
CA ASN A 163 -4.02 -1.19 -12.26
C ASN A 163 -3.65 -2.35 -11.32
N ILE A 164 -4.62 -3.16 -10.91
CA ILE A 164 -4.35 -4.34 -10.07
C ILE A 164 -3.45 -5.34 -10.79
N ASN A 165 -3.64 -5.53 -12.10
CA ASN A 165 -2.80 -6.39 -12.90
C ASN A 165 -1.36 -5.84 -13.01
N GLU A 166 -1.21 -4.53 -13.15
CA GLU A 166 0.10 -3.87 -13.14
C GLU A 166 0.79 -4.02 -11.78
N GLU A 167 0.09 -3.75 -10.67
CA GLU A 167 0.60 -3.94 -9.32
C GLU A 167 1.04 -5.40 -9.08
N LEU A 168 0.23 -6.37 -9.49
CA LEU A 168 0.54 -7.79 -9.35
C LEU A 168 1.78 -8.17 -10.16
N SER A 169 1.86 -7.73 -11.42
CA SER A 169 3.00 -7.99 -12.31
C SER A 169 4.28 -7.37 -11.77
N ALA A 170 4.21 -6.13 -11.26
CA ALA A 170 5.34 -5.45 -10.65
C ALA A 170 5.82 -6.17 -9.38
N ALA A 171 4.89 -6.60 -8.51
CA ALA A 171 5.23 -7.33 -7.29
C ALA A 171 5.88 -8.68 -7.59
N LEU A 172 5.39 -9.44 -8.57
CA LEU A 172 5.98 -10.71 -9.00
C LEU A 172 7.37 -10.53 -9.60
N THR A 173 7.55 -9.51 -10.45
CA THR A 173 8.85 -9.15 -11.01
C THR A 173 9.84 -8.80 -9.90
N LYS A 174 9.40 -8.02 -8.90
CA LYS A 174 10.22 -7.63 -7.76
C LYS A 174 10.62 -8.82 -6.89
N LEU A 175 9.72 -9.76 -6.65
CA LEU A 175 10.02 -11.01 -5.94
C LEU A 175 11.14 -11.79 -6.65
N THR A 176 11.02 -12.00 -7.96
CA THR A 176 12.02 -12.73 -8.75
C THR A 176 13.37 -11.98 -8.73
N GLU A 177 13.35 -10.66 -8.90
CA GLU A 177 14.57 -9.84 -8.85
C GLU A 177 15.28 -9.98 -7.50
N THR A 178 14.54 -9.86 -6.39
CA THR A 178 15.13 -9.89 -5.04
C THR A 178 15.65 -11.28 -4.67
N GLU A 179 15.04 -12.37 -5.14
CA GLU A 179 15.54 -13.73 -5.00
C GLU A 179 16.92 -13.87 -5.66
N TYR A 180 17.06 -13.38 -6.90
CA TYR A 180 18.36 -13.37 -7.59
C TYR A 180 19.38 -12.47 -6.88
N GLN A 181 18.96 -11.34 -6.33
CA GLN A 181 19.82 -10.44 -5.55
C GLN A 181 20.40 -11.14 -4.32
N VAL A 182 19.57 -11.86 -3.55
CA VAL A 182 20.01 -12.61 -2.37
C VAL A 182 21.00 -13.68 -2.77
N LYS A 183 20.70 -14.46 -3.82
CA LYS A 183 21.62 -15.50 -4.32
C LYS A 183 22.97 -14.91 -4.70
N THR A 184 22.98 -13.88 -5.53
CA THR A 184 24.22 -13.23 -6.00
C THR A 184 25.00 -12.58 -4.85
N ALA A 185 24.30 -11.92 -3.91
CA ALA A 185 24.93 -11.33 -2.74
C ALA A 185 25.55 -12.38 -1.82
N THR A 186 24.92 -13.54 -1.67
CA THR A 186 25.45 -14.68 -0.90
C THR A 186 26.72 -15.24 -1.55
N GLU A 187 26.71 -15.44 -2.86
CA GLU A 187 27.91 -15.88 -3.61
C GLU A 187 29.04 -14.86 -3.49
N THR A 188 28.73 -13.56 -3.65
CA THR A 188 29.70 -12.46 -3.52
C THR A 188 30.30 -12.41 -2.10
N MET A 189 29.46 -12.59 -1.08
CA MET A 189 29.92 -12.63 0.31
C MET A 189 30.89 -13.78 0.56
N ASN A 190 30.61 -14.99 0.03
CA ASN A 190 31.49 -16.14 0.17
C ASN A 190 32.85 -15.90 -0.51
N LEU A 191 32.86 -15.34 -1.72
CA LEU A 191 34.09 -14.99 -2.44
C LEU A 191 34.89 -13.90 -1.70
N ALA A 192 34.21 -12.89 -1.17
CA ALA A 192 34.87 -11.81 -0.42
C ALA A 192 35.48 -12.33 0.89
N ASN A 193 34.84 -13.28 1.56
CA ASN A 193 35.35 -13.91 2.76
C ASN A 193 36.61 -14.75 2.44
N GLU A 194 36.57 -15.61 1.43
CA GLU A 194 37.71 -16.39 0.99
C GLU A 194 38.89 -15.49 0.58
N ASN A 195 38.63 -14.41 -0.16
CA ASN A 195 39.68 -13.44 -0.54
C ASN A 195 40.30 -12.77 0.68
N LEU A 196 39.50 -12.35 1.67
CA LEU A 196 40.01 -11.75 2.91
C LEU A 196 40.91 -12.73 3.67
N ASP A 197 40.51 -14.00 3.77
CA ASP A 197 41.29 -15.05 4.44
C ASP A 197 42.63 -15.30 3.73
N LEU A 198 42.62 -15.41 2.40
CA LEU A 198 43.83 -15.64 1.59
C LEU A 198 44.81 -14.46 1.65
N VAL A 199 44.30 -13.23 1.55
CA VAL A 199 45.14 -12.02 1.62
C VAL A 199 45.71 -11.83 3.02
N SER A 200 44.90 -12.10 4.06
CA SER A 200 45.36 -12.05 5.46
C SER A 200 46.46 -13.06 5.75
N PHE A 201 46.30 -14.29 5.23
CA PHE A 201 47.36 -15.32 5.32
C PHE A 201 48.61 -14.87 4.59
N SER A 202 48.49 -14.38 3.35
CA SER A 202 49.64 -13.91 2.54
C SER A 202 50.38 -12.73 3.22
N TYR A 203 49.67 -11.87 3.87
CA TYR A 203 50.25 -10.77 4.64
C TYR A 203 51.08 -11.29 5.84
N ASN A 204 50.55 -12.26 6.57
CA ASN A 204 51.24 -12.88 7.69
C ASN A 204 52.51 -13.59 7.23
N GLU A 205 52.54 -14.17 6.05
CA GLU A 205 53.71 -14.77 5.41
C GLU A 205 54.67 -13.74 4.77
N GLY A 206 54.33 -12.44 4.84
CA GLY A 206 55.15 -11.36 4.27
C GLY A 206 55.10 -11.28 2.75
N LYS A 207 54.10 -11.95 2.09
CA LYS A 207 53.92 -11.99 0.63
C LYS A 207 52.91 -10.95 0.08
N ALA A 208 52.11 -10.35 0.97
CA ALA A 208 51.18 -9.29 0.62
C ALA A 208 51.47 -8.02 1.45
N ASN A 209 50.99 -6.88 1.00
CA ASN A 209 51.13 -5.62 1.73
C ASN A 209 49.86 -5.27 2.51
N MET A 210 49.95 -4.27 3.40
CA MET A 210 48.80 -3.83 4.22
C MET A 210 47.66 -3.26 3.37
N VAL A 211 47.96 -2.64 2.21
CA VAL A 211 46.94 -2.07 1.33
C VAL A 211 46.04 -3.18 0.78
N ASP A 212 46.63 -4.34 0.45
CA ASP A 212 45.88 -5.48 -0.06
C ASP A 212 44.90 -6.00 1.01
N VAL A 213 45.34 -6.11 2.28
CA VAL A 213 44.48 -6.52 3.40
C VAL A 213 43.34 -5.52 3.62
N LEU A 214 43.64 -4.22 3.65
CA LEU A 214 42.62 -3.19 3.82
C LEU A 214 41.61 -3.16 2.65
N SER A 215 42.06 -3.42 1.43
CA SER A 215 41.20 -3.53 0.25
C SER A 215 40.29 -4.75 0.34
N ALA A 216 40.82 -5.92 0.72
CA ALA A 216 40.03 -7.12 0.92
C ALA A 216 39.01 -6.96 2.06
N GLN A 217 39.38 -6.30 3.15
CA GLN A 217 38.49 -6.01 4.28
C GLN A 217 37.36 -5.05 3.86
N LEU A 218 37.66 -4.02 3.06
CA LEU A 218 36.65 -3.13 2.52
C LEU A 218 35.65 -3.88 1.64
N SER A 219 36.15 -4.75 0.73
CA SER A 219 35.33 -5.57 -0.16
C SER A 219 34.44 -6.53 0.65
N TRP A 220 34.99 -7.16 1.68
CA TRP A 220 34.23 -8.02 2.59
C TRP A 220 33.10 -7.24 3.31
N THR A 221 33.41 -6.06 3.86
CA THR A 221 32.43 -5.23 4.57
C THR A 221 31.30 -4.81 3.62
N GLN A 222 31.66 -4.43 2.38
CA GLN A 222 30.67 -4.06 1.36
C GLN A 222 29.80 -5.27 0.96
N ALA A 223 30.37 -6.43 0.75
CA ALA A 223 29.66 -7.65 0.42
C ALA A 223 28.70 -8.05 1.54
N HIS A 224 29.13 -7.95 2.81
CA HIS A 224 28.30 -8.22 3.97
C HIS A 224 27.11 -7.25 4.06
N THR A 225 27.36 -5.96 3.85
CA THR A 225 26.29 -4.93 3.84
C THR A 225 25.30 -5.18 2.70
N ASN A 226 25.79 -5.52 1.51
CA ASN A 226 24.96 -5.83 0.36
C ASN A 226 24.08 -7.08 0.61
N LEU A 227 24.61 -8.11 1.26
CA LEU A 227 23.83 -9.30 1.63
C LEU A 227 22.68 -8.96 2.60
N ILE A 228 22.95 -8.17 3.64
CA ILE A 228 21.91 -7.73 4.59
C ILE A 228 20.83 -6.92 3.85
N ASN A 229 21.24 -6.01 2.96
CA ASN A 229 20.30 -5.21 2.17
C ASN A 229 19.48 -6.08 1.20
N ALA A 230 20.07 -7.12 0.61
CA ALA A 230 19.38 -8.05 -0.27
C ALA A 230 18.29 -8.84 0.49
N TYR A 231 18.59 -9.35 1.68
CA TYR A 231 17.58 -9.99 2.54
C TYR A 231 16.46 -9.04 2.93
N LEU A 232 16.80 -7.80 3.29
CA LEU A 232 15.79 -6.79 3.61
C LEU A 232 14.89 -6.51 2.39
N ALA A 233 15.49 -6.33 1.21
CA ALA A 233 14.75 -6.11 -0.03
C ALA A 233 13.81 -7.28 -0.36
N GLU A 234 14.24 -8.52 -0.16
CA GLU A 234 13.40 -9.72 -0.33
C GLU A 234 12.21 -9.70 0.62
N LYS A 235 12.43 -9.44 1.91
CA LYS A 235 11.32 -9.38 2.89
C LYS A 235 10.33 -8.25 2.59
N MET A 236 10.82 -7.11 2.12
CA MET A 236 9.97 -6.01 1.67
C MET A 236 9.15 -6.39 0.43
N ALA A 237 9.76 -7.07 -0.55
CA ALA A 237 9.06 -7.55 -1.74
C ALA A 237 7.96 -8.57 -1.39
N ILE A 238 8.22 -9.48 -0.44
CA ILE A 238 7.23 -10.43 0.08
C ILE A 238 6.05 -9.68 0.75
N ALA A 239 6.35 -8.68 1.58
CA ALA A 239 5.31 -7.90 2.24
C ALA A 239 4.48 -7.08 1.23
N GLU A 240 5.12 -6.53 0.20
CA GLU A 240 4.44 -5.83 -0.88
C GLU A 240 3.53 -6.76 -1.70
N TYR A 241 4.02 -7.95 -2.05
CA TYR A 241 3.20 -8.95 -2.71
C TYR A 241 1.97 -9.35 -1.88
N ARG A 242 2.14 -9.62 -0.57
CA ARG A 242 1.02 -9.93 0.33
C ARG A 242 0.00 -8.79 0.38
N LYS A 243 0.46 -7.56 0.45
CA LYS A 243 -0.41 -6.39 0.37
C LYS A 243 -1.21 -6.36 -0.93
N VAL A 244 -0.58 -6.66 -2.08
CA VAL A 244 -1.26 -6.67 -3.39
C VAL A 244 -2.33 -7.74 -3.46
N ILE A 245 -2.11 -8.92 -2.86
CA ILE A 245 -3.10 -10.01 -2.82
C ILE A 245 -4.10 -9.88 -1.65
N SER A 246 -4.03 -8.79 -0.88
CA SER A 246 -4.90 -8.52 0.29
C SER A 246 -4.81 -9.60 1.39
N GLU A 247 -3.59 -10.03 1.71
CA GLU A 247 -3.29 -11.00 2.77
C GLU A 247 -2.65 -10.31 4.00
#